data_182e16125dade81076ddb0953fee2a94
#
_entry.id   182e16125dade81076ddb0953fee2a94
#
_cell.length_a   1.000
_cell.length_b   1.000
_cell.length_c   1.000
_cell.angle_alpha   90.00
_cell.angle_beta   90.00
_cell.angle_gamma   90.00
#
_symmetry.space_group_name_H-M   'P 1'
#
loop_
_entity.id
_entity.type
_entity.pdbx_description
1 polymer ?
#
loop_
_entity_poly.entity_id
_entity_poly.type
_entity_poly.pdbx_seq_one_letter_code
_entity_poly.pdbx_strand_id
1 'polypeptide(L)'
;PVASPQASVTQNVGMTKISINYSSPGVKGRNIFGELVPYDNLWRAGANSPTTIEFSTDIKIDDKILRAGKYAIAMVPRKNGNWTIDFNKEGKYPFAYRKDGKIDMDAYNADLAQSIVTEVVVWDSSIERLTYFIDANDNKIANVNMLWDNVIVSFEVNTMPEEHLERFAKTLE
;
A
#
# COMPACT_ATOMS: atom_id res chain seq x y z
N PRO A 1 -6.13 7.07 -24.91
CA PRO A 1 -6.43 7.02 -23.48
C PRO A 1 -6.02 5.68 -22.89
N VAL A 2 -5.39 5.68 -21.73
CA VAL A 2 -5.03 4.45 -21.01
C VAL A 2 -6.27 3.88 -20.30
N ALA A 3 -6.38 2.55 -20.27
CA ALA A 3 -7.53 1.87 -19.69
C ALA A 3 -7.60 2.01 -18.15
N SER A 4 -6.45 2.25 -17.52
CA SER A 4 -6.33 2.43 -16.06
C SER A 4 -5.76 3.82 -15.79
N PRO A 5 -6.63 4.84 -15.58
CA PRO A 5 -6.18 6.21 -15.38
C PRO A 5 -5.41 6.37 -14.09
N GLN A 6 -4.48 7.32 -14.08
CA GLN A 6 -3.79 7.72 -12.86
C GLN A 6 -4.74 8.39 -11.87
N ALA A 7 -4.54 8.05 -10.61
CA ALA A 7 -5.27 8.61 -9.48
C ALA A 7 -4.31 8.86 -8.32
N SER A 8 -4.70 9.74 -7.43
CA SER A 8 -3.97 9.99 -6.20
C SER A 8 -4.91 10.37 -5.08
N VAL A 9 -4.49 10.09 -3.86
CA VAL A 9 -5.14 10.55 -2.64
C VAL A 9 -4.07 11.05 -1.67
N THR A 10 -4.36 12.17 -1.02
CA THR A 10 -3.51 12.76 -0.01
C THR A 10 -4.34 13.09 1.22
N GLN A 11 -3.84 12.74 2.39
CA GLN A 11 -4.49 12.99 3.67
C GLN A 11 -3.45 13.43 4.70
N ASN A 12 -3.72 14.52 5.39
CA ASN A 12 -2.96 14.90 6.57
C ASN A 12 -3.50 14.13 7.77
N VAL A 13 -2.60 13.53 8.53
CA VAL A 13 -2.90 12.78 9.75
C VAL A 13 -1.86 13.16 10.79
N GLY A 14 -2.28 13.81 11.88
CA GLY A 14 -1.32 14.40 12.83
C GLY A 14 -0.42 15.41 12.13
N MET A 15 0.88 15.23 12.26
CA MET A 15 1.90 16.06 11.59
C MET A 15 2.38 15.46 10.27
N THR A 16 1.77 14.36 9.83
CA THR A 16 2.20 13.59 8.67
C THR A 16 1.28 13.84 7.49
N LYS A 17 1.85 14.04 6.32
CA LYS A 17 1.14 13.99 5.05
C LYS A 17 1.38 12.63 4.42
N ILE A 18 0.30 11.90 4.14
CA ILE A 18 0.32 10.61 3.47
C ILE A 18 -0.23 10.79 2.06
N SER A 19 0.52 10.38 1.04
CA SER A 19 0.11 10.48 -0.36
C SER A 19 0.24 9.13 -1.05
N ILE A 20 -0.81 8.71 -1.75
CA ILE A 20 -0.81 7.46 -2.54
C ILE A 20 -1.04 7.83 -4.00
N ASN A 21 -0.16 7.32 -4.88
CA ASN A 21 -0.29 7.46 -6.33
C ASN A 21 -0.43 6.07 -6.94
N TYR A 22 -1.41 5.90 -7.81
CA TYR A 22 -1.71 4.60 -8.42
C TYR A 22 -2.38 4.78 -9.78
N SER A 23 -2.48 3.68 -10.53
CA SER A 23 -3.36 3.60 -11.68
C SER A 23 -4.57 2.76 -11.31
N SER A 24 -5.76 3.22 -11.72
CA SER A 24 -7.05 2.67 -11.28
C SER A 24 -7.65 1.78 -12.36
N PRO A 25 -7.46 0.44 -12.31
CA PRO A 25 -8.11 -0.46 -13.24
C PRO A 25 -9.60 -0.64 -12.89
N GLY A 26 -10.40 -0.96 -13.89
CA GLY A 26 -11.80 -1.32 -13.74
C GLY A 26 -12.00 -2.84 -13.69
N VAL A 27 -13.09 -3.28 -13.11
CA VAL A 27 -13.51 -4.69 -13.15
C VAL A 27 -13.90 -5.11 -14.56
N LYS A 28 -14.70 -4.31 -15.24
CA LYS A 28 -15.13 -4.52 -16.63
C LYS A 28 -15.67 -5.92 -16.89
N GLY A 29 -16.49 -6.43 -15.98
CA GLY A 29 -17.09 -7.75 -16.10
C GLY A 29 -16.14 -8.94 -15.98
N ARG A 30 -14.88 -8.70 -15.58
CA ARG A 30 -13.86 -9.75 -15.46
C ARG A 30 -13.83 -10.36 -14.07
N ASN A 31 -13.31 -11.57 -13.97
CA ASN A 31 -12.92 -12.15 -12.68
C ASN A 31 -11.54 -11.62 -12.29
N ILE A 32 -11.50 -10.88 -11.21
CA ILE A 32 -10.29 -10.17 -10.78
C ILE A 32 -9.38 -11.09 -9.97
N PHE A 33 -9.69 -11.29 -8.69
CA PHE A 33 -8.82 -12.06 -7.82
C PHE A 33 -8.97 -13.56 -8.07
N GLY A 34 -7.86 -14.20 -8.39
CA GLY A 34 -7.79 -15.59 -8.80
C GLY A 34 -7.63 -15.80 -10.30
N GLU A 35 -7.94 -14.78 -11.13
CA GLU A 35 -7.75 -14.83 -12.59
C GLU A 35 -6.88 -13.68 -13.09
N LEU A 36 -7.42 -12.48 -13.24
CA LEU A 36 -6.64 -11.32 -13.71
C LEU A 36 -5.47 -11.03 -12.77
N VAL A 37 -5.72 -11.14 -11.48
CA VAL A 37 -4.72 -11.04 -10.41
C VAL A 37 -4.62 -12.41 -9.76
N PRO A 38 -3.63 -13.23 -10.13
CA PRO A 38 -3.50 -14.60 -9.62
C PRO A 38 -3.28 -14.63 -8.11
N TYR A 39 -3.87 -15.61 -7.43
CA TYR A 39 -3.56 -15.87 -6.03
C TYR A 39 -2.12 -16.34 -5.85
N ASP A 40 -1.57 -16.10 -4.68
CA ASP A 40 -0.24 -16.54 -4.24
C ASP A 40 0.93 -15.94 -5.03
N ASN A 41 0.67 -14.89 -5.79
CA ASN A 41 1.67 -14.18 -6.57
C ASN A 41 1.72 -12.70 -6.18
N LEU A 42 2.91 -12.12 -6.30
CA LEU A 42 3.09 -10.68 -6.08
C LEU A 42 2.29 -9.88 -7.12
N TRP A 43 1.55 -8.92 -6.63
CA TRP A 43 0.77 -7.97 -7.43
C TRP A 43 1.15 -6.54 -7.03
N ARG A 44 1.36 -5.67 -8.01
CA ARG A 44 1.74 -4.26 -7.78
C ARG A 44 0.64 -3.41 -7.14
N ALA A 45 -0.44 -4.03 -6.68
CA ALA A 45 -1.54 -3.36 -5.97
C ALA A 45 -2.18 -2.20 -6.76
N GLY A 46 -2.25 -2.36 -8.05
CA GLY A 46 -2.78 -1.40 -9.02
C GLY A 46 -2.53 -1.87 -10.44
N ALA A 47 -2.25 -0.95 -11.34
CA ALA A 47 -1.97 -1.21 -12.75
C ALA A 47 -0.86 -0.29 -13.26
N ASN A 48 -0.26 -0.64 -14.41
CA ASN A 48 0.79 0.12 -15.09
C ASN A 48 2.01 0.38 -14.19
N SER A 49 2.23 1.62 -13.79
CA SER A 49 3.33 2.03 -12.90
C SER A 49 3.18 1.45 -11.49
N PRO A 50 4.23 1.40 -10.68
CA PRO A 50 4.12 1.03 -9.28
C PRO A 50 3.10 1.88 -8.53
N THR A 51 2.32 1.26 -7.66
CA THR A 51 1.55 1.98 -6.65
C THR A 51 2.52 2.43 -5.56
N THR A 52 2.51 3.72 -5.23
CA THR A 52 3.42 4.29 -4.24
C THR A 52 2.67 4.95 -3.10
N ILE A 53 3.25 4.84 -1.91
CA ILE A 53 2.82 5.58 -0.72
C ILE A 53 4.01 6.39 -0.21
N GLU A 54 3.75 7.67 0.10
CA GLU A 54 4.78 8.59 0.60
C GLU A 54 4.36 9.15 1.95
N PHE A 55 5.29 9.14 2.87
CA PHE A 55 5.12 9.69 4.22
C PHE A 55 6.06 10.88 4.39
N SER A 56 5.52 12.04 4.82
CA SER A 56 6.33 13.25 5.04
C SER A 56 7.15 13.20 6.33
N THR A 57 6.86 12.26 7.22
CA THR A 57 7.57 12.02 8.48
C THR A 57 7.85 10.52 8.65
N ASP A 58 8.71 10.17 9.60
CA ASP A 58 8.81 8.79 10.04
C ASP A 58 7.45 8.34 10.61
N ILE A 59 7.09 7.11 10.32
CA ILE A 59 5.82 6.49 10.77
C ILE A 59 6.09 5.09 11.31
N LYS A 60 5.08 4.48 11.87
CA LYS A 60 5.17 3.11 12.36
C LYS A 60 4.05 2.26 11.76
N ILE A 61 4.44 1.13 11.16
CA ILE A 61 3.53 0.10 10.68
C ILE A 61 3.81 -1.17 11.45
N ASP A 62 2.78 -1.71 12.12
CA ASP A 62 2.95 -2.71 13.16
C ASP A 62 3.98 -2.21 14.20
N ASP A 63 5.00 -2.96 14.51
CA ASP A 63 6.02 -2.58 15.47
C ASP A 63 7.29 -2.00 14.84
N LYS A 64 7.25 -1.69 13.54
CA LYS A 64 8.42 -1.21 12.81
C LYS A 64 8.28 0.23 12.35
N ILE A 65 9.32 1.02 12.63
CA ILE A 65 9.43 2.40 12.12
C ILE A 65 9.89 2.35 10.66
N LEU A 66 9.14 3.02 9.80
CA LEU A 66 9.53 3.34 8.44
C LEU A 66 9.92 4.82 8.37
N ARG A 67 11.06 5.11 7.75
CA ARG A 67 11.51 6.49 7.59
C ARG A 67 10.62 7.25 6.62
N ALA A 68 10.56 8.56 6.80
CA ALA A 68 9.95 9.46 5.83
C ALA A 68 10.49 9.17 4.42
N GLY A 69 9.60 9.10 3.45
CA GLY A 69 9.96 8.80 2.07
C GLY A 69 8.87 8.07 1.33
N LYS A 70 9.23 7.59 0.15
CA LYS A 70 8.31 6.94 -0.80
C LYS A 70 8.62 5.45 -0.88
N TYR A 71 7.55 4.65 -0.83
CA TYR A 71 7.61 3.19 -0.90
C TYR A 71 6.67 2.70 -2.00
N ALA A 72 7.08 1.67 -2.72
CA ALA A 72 6.16 0.96 -3.60
C ALA A 72 5.40 -0.10 -2.79
N ILE A 73 4.09 -0.17 -3.01
CA ILE A 73 3.22 -1.18 -2.39
C ILE A 73 3.11 -2.37 -3.34
N ALA A 74 3.27 -3.57 -2.83
CA ALA A 74 2.87 -4.81 -3.49
C ALA A 74 2.05 -5.65 -2.53
N MET A 75 1.17 -6.47 -3.06
CA MET A 75 0.32 -7.37 -2.28
C MET A 75 0.42 -8.79 -2.81
N VAL A 76 0.21 -9.76 -1.95
CA VAL A 76 0.02 -11.17 -2.34
C VAL A 76 -1.41 -11.56 -1.98
N PRO A 77 -2.31 -11.60 -2.98
CA PRO A 77 -3.66 -12.06 -2.76
C PRO A 77 -3.70 -13.56 -2.40
N ARG A 78 -4.60 -13.93 -1.52
CA ARG A 78 -4.85 -15.31 -1.12
C ARG A 78 -6.32 -15.66 -1.32
N LYS A 79 -6.58 -16.86 -1.78
CA LYS A 79 -7.96 -17.35 -1.91
C LYS A 79 -8.64 -17.47 -0.55
N ASN A 80 -7.91 -18.01 0.42
CA ASN A 80 -8.34 -18.19 1.79
C ASN A 80 -7.28 -17.63 2.72
N GLY A 81 -7.72 -16.88 3.74
CA GLY A 81 -6.82 -16.32 4.74
C GLY A 81 -6.31 -14.92 4.40
N ASN A 82 -5.31 -14.52 5.13
CA ASN A 82 -4.79 -13.17 5.13
C ASN A 82 -3.91 -12.90 3.91
N TRP A 83 -3.94 -11.66 3.44
CA TRP A 83 -3.04 -11.20 2.39
C TRP A 83 -1.76 -10.62 2.98
N THR A 84 -0.70 -10.63 2.17
CA THR A 84 0.56 -9.94 2.49
C THR A 84 0.59 -8.58 1.81
N ILE A 85 1.10 -7.57 2.51
CA ILE A 85 1.37 -6.24 1.96
C ILE A 85 2.85 -5.94 2.18
N ASP A 86 3.55 -5.60 1.10
CA ASP A 86 4.97 -5.30 1.10
C ASP A 86 5.21 -3.82 0.82
N PHE A 87 6.20 -3.25 1.51
CA PHE A 87 6.64 -1.86 1.34
C PHE A 87 8.09 -1.86 0.85
N ASN A 88 8.28 -1.56 -0.43
CA ASN A 88 9.58 -1.54 -1.09
C ASN A 88 10.21 -0.15 -0.99
N LYS A 89 11.34 -0.04 -0.30
CA LYS A 89 12.03 1.24 -0.05
C LYS A 89 12.69 1.83 -1.28
N GLU A 90 12.90 1.04 -2.34
CA GLU A 90 13.48 1.52 -3.60
C GLU A 90 12.41 2.03 -4.58
N GLY A 91 11.13 1.97 -4.20
CA GLY A 91 10.03 2.39 -5.05
C GLY A 91 9.81 1.51 -6.27
N LYS A 92 10.27 0.28 -6.24
CA LYS A 92 10.20 -0.68 -7.35
C LYS A 92 9.04 -1.64 -7.19
N TYR A 93 8.36 -1.94 -8.30
CA TYR A 93 7.33 -2.97 -8.34
C TYR A 93 7.93 -4.36 -8.62
N PRO A 94 7.19 -5.46 -8.38
CA PRO A 94 7.75 -6.81 -8.46
C PRO A 94 8.44 -7.15 -9.78
N PHE A 95 7.89 -6.69 -10.89
CA PHE A 95 8.46 -6.99 -12.22
C PHE A 95 9.84 -6.36 -12.47
N ALA A 96 10.24 -5.36 -11.69
CA ALA A 96 11.58 -4.79 -11.75
C ALA A 96 12.68 -5.79 -11.30
N TYR A 97 12.27 -6.83 -10.57
CA TYR A 97 13.16 -7.89 -10.07
C TYR A 97 13.15 -9.16 -10.95
N ARG A 98 12.60 -9.06 -12.15
CA ARG A 98 12.56 -10.21 -13.05
C ARG A 98 13.96 -10.59 -13.54
N LYS A 99 14.27 -11.88 -13.37
CA LYS A 99 15.50 -12.50 -13.85
C LYS A 99 15.15 -13.89 -14.38
N ASP A 100 15.54 -14.18 -15.62
CA ASP A 100 15.26 -15.47 -16.25
C ASP A 100 13.78 -15.89 -16.20
N GLY A 101 12.87 -14.94 -16.42
CA GLY A 101 11.43 -15.16 -16.45
C GLY A 101 10.73 -15.27 -15.11
N LYS A 102 11.49 -15.20 -14.01
CA LYS A 102 10.96 -15.26 -12.63
C LYS A 102 11.39 -14.03 -11.83
N ILE A 103 10.69 -13.75 -10.74
CA ILE A 103 11.11 -12.71 -9.80
C ILE A 103 12.25 -13.27 -8.95
N ASP A 104 13.36 -12.54 -8.91
CA ASP A 104 14.44 -12.79 -7.96
C ASP A 104 13.98 -12.37 -6.56
N MET A 105 13.50 -13.34 -5.79
CA MET A 105 12.92 -13.09 -4.47
C MET A 105 13.94 -12.64 -3.45
N ASP A 106 15.20 -13.04 -3.57
CA ASP A 106 16.25 -12.58 -2.67
C ASP A 106 16.51 -11.08 -2.87
N ALA A 107 16.65 -10.65 -4.12
CA ALA A 107 16.81 -9.23 -4.45
C ALA A 107 15.56 -8.41 -4.06
N TYR A 108 14.36 -8.93 -4.32
CA TYR A 108 13.11 -8.30 -3.94
C TYR A 108 13.01 -8.11 -2.42
N ASN A 109 13.23 -9.17 -1.66
CA ASN A 109 13.13 -9.14 -0.19
C ASN A 109 14.19 -8.22 0.45
N ALA A 110 15.37 -8.10 -0.15
CA ALA A 110 16.43 -7.21 0.33
C ALA A 110 16.01 -5.73 0.29
N ASP A 111 15.12 -5.36 -0.63
CA ASP A 111 14.63 -3.98 -0.78
C ASP A 111 13.34 -3.70 0.00
N LEU A 112 12.82 -4.66 0.75
CA LEU A 112 11.64 -4.44 1.59
C LEU A 112 11.99 -3.72 2.89
N ALA A 113 11.31 -2.60 3.15
CA ALA A 113 11.36 -1.93 4.44
C ALA A 113 10.49 -2.66 5.46
N GLN A 114 9.35 -3.22 5.02
CA GLN A 114 8.41 -3.95 5.86
C GLN A 114 7.56 -4.87 4.99
N SER A 115 7.13 -5.97 5.57
CA SER A 115 6.10 -6.86 5.03
C SER A 115 5.14 -7.19 6.16
N ILE A 116 3.86 -7.01 5.92
CA ILE A 116 2.80 -7.23 6.90
C ILE A 116 1.78 -8.22 6.38
N VAL A 117 1.02 -8.80 7.30
CA VAL A 117 -0.10 -9.68 7.00
C VAL A 117 -1.37 -9.01 7.52
N THR A 118 -2.40 -8.97 6.69
CA THR A 118 -3.66 -8.33 7.03
C THR A 118 -4.86 -9.19 6.69
N GLU A 119 -5.89 -9.09 7.49
CA GLU A 119 -7.20 -9.66 7.16
C GLU A 119 -7.84 -8.89 6.01
N VAL A 120 -8.60 -9.60 5.20
CA VAL A 120 -9.30 -9.06 4.04
C VAL A 120 -10.79 -9.17 4.26
N VAL A 121 -11.51 -8.10 4.01
CA VAL A 121 -12.97 -8.09 4.03
C VAL A 121 -13.49 -8.36 2.63
N VAL A 122 -14.34 -9.36 2.51
CA VAL A 122 -15.08 -9.66 1.29
C VAL A 122 -16.54 -9.27 1.55
N TRP A 123 -17.09 -8.41 0.72
CA TRP A 123 -18.46 -7.97 0.86
C TRP A 123 -19.31 -8.36 -0.35
N ASP A 124 -20.61 -8.14 -0.29
CA ASP A 124 -21.60 -8.56 -1.31
C ASP A 124 -21.82 -7.52 -2.41
N SER A 125 -21.16 -6.38 -2.33
CA SER A 125 -21.16 -5.34 -3.34
C SER A 125 -19.85 -5.33 -4.12
N SER A 126 -19.80 -4.60 -5.24
CA SER A 126 -18.61 -4.48 -6.07
C SER A 126 -18.28 -3.02 -6.32
N ILE A 127 -17.01 -2.68 -6.21
CA ILE A 127 -16.47 -1.38 -6.61
C ILE A 127 -15.77 -1.57 -7.96
N GLU A 128 -16.27 -0.87 -8.96
CA GLU A 128 -15.78 -0.98 -10.35
C GLU A 128 -14.33 -0.56 -10.50
N ARG A 129 -13.95 0.59 -9.92
CA ARG A 129 -12.58 1.12 -10.02
C ARG A 129 -11.80 0.84 -8.75
N LEU A 130 -10.59 0.28 -8.92
CA LEU A 130 -9.62 0.17 -7.82
C LEU A 130 -9.41 1.57 -7.22
N THR A 131 -9.62 1.68 -5.93
CA THR A 131 -9.61 2.95 -5.21
C THR A 131 -8.83 2.79 -3.91
N TYR A 132 -7.97 3.75 -3.63
CA TYR A 132 -7.36 3.93 -2.32
C TYR A 132 -8.03 5.08 -1.60
N PHE A 133 -8.28 4.91 -0.30
CA PHE A 133 -8.64 6.03 0.55
C PHE A 133 -7.96 5.92 1.92
N ILE A 134 -7.78 7.06 2.56
CA ILE A 134 -7.10 7.18 3.84
C ILE A 134 -8.08 7.77 4.84
N ASP A 135 -8.34 7.05 5.91
CA ASP A 135 -9.13 7.50 7.04
C ASP A 135 -8.19 8.03 8.12
N ALA A 136 -8.32 9.31 8.42
CA ALA A 136 -7.49 9.96 9.46
C ALA A 136 -7.89 9.57 10.89
N ASN A 137 -9.04 8.91 11.06
CA ASN A 137 -9.56 8.41 12.32
C ASN A 137 -9.46 9.46 13.45
N ASP A 138 -8.59 9.23 14.45
CA ASP A 138 -8.37 10.12 15.58
C ASP A 138 -7.25 11.16 15.36
N ASN A 139 -6.87 11.37 14.10
CA ASN A 139 -5.76 12.24 13.71
C ASN A 139 -4.38 11.78 14.23
N LYS A 140 -4.23 10.51 14.53
CA LYS A 140 -3.00 9.87 14.99
C LYS A 140 -2.69 8.61 14.19
N ILE A 141 -3.67 7.72 14.11
CA ILE A 141 -3.59 6.47 13.36
C ILE A 141 -4.42 6.64 12.10
N ALA A 142 -3.78 6.46 10.95
CA ALA A 142 -4.47 6.39 9.68
C ALA A 142 -4.82 4.95 9.34
N ASN A 143 -6.01 4.75 8.80
CA ASN A 143 -6.37 3.52 8.13
C ASN A 143 -6.25 3.73 6.62
N VAL A 144 -5.35 3.00 5.98
CA VAL A 144 -5.18 3.00 4.53
C VAL A 144 -5.96 1.83 3.96
N ASN A 145 -6.84 2.11 3.01
CA ASN A 145 -7.76 1.13 2.46
C ASN A 145 -7.60 1.05 0.94
N MET A 146 -7.54 -0.17 0.44
CA MET A 146 -7.64 -0.48 -0.98
C MET A 146 -8.93 -1.25 -1.23
N LEU A 147 -9.74 -0.74 -2.17
CA LEU A 147 -11.02 -1.33 -2.54
C LEU A 147 -11.01 -1.63 -4.03
N TRP A 148 -11.33 -2.84 -4.37
CA TRP A 148 -11.55 -3.22 -5.75
C TRP A 148 -12.41 -4.47 -5.82
N ASP A 149 -13.36 -4.51 -6.79
CA ASP A 149 -14.34 -5.56 -6.86
C ASP A 149 -15.07 -5.71 -5.51
N ASN A 150 -15.10 -6.87 -4.93
CA ASN A 150 -15.73 -7.13 -3.64
C ASN A 150 -14.73 -7.24 -2.48
N VAL A 151 -13.51 -6.75 -2.65
CA VAL A 151 -12.43 -6.91 -1.68
C VAL A 151 -12.03 -5.57 -1.10
N ILE A 152 -11.85 -5.54 0.21
CA ILE A 152 -11.28 -4.41 0.96
C ILE A 152 -10.07 -4.91 1.72
N VAL A 153 -8.93 -4.29 1.45
CA VAL A 153 -7.66 -4.55 2.13
C VAL A 153 -7.25 -3.31 2.89
N SER A 154 -6.94 -3.44 4.17
CA SER A 154 -6.64 -2.30 5.02
C SER A 154 -5.39 -2.54 5.85
N PHE A 155 -4.68 -1.46 6.16
CA PHE A 155 -3.59 -1.47 7.13
C PHE A 155 -3.54 -0.15 7.89
N GLU A 156 -2.98 -0.19 9.10
CA GLU A 156 -2.83 0.98 9.96
C GLU A 156 -1.45 1.60 9.83
N VAL A 157 -1.42 2.94 9.85
CA VAL A 157 -0.20 3.74 9.91
C VAL A 157 -0.28 4.59 11.18
N ASN A 158 0.62 4.34 12.13
CA ASN A 158 0.76 5.19 13.30
C ASN A 158 1.69 6.35 12.95
N THR A 159 1.17 7.57 12.94
CA THR A 159 1.92 8.77 12.57
C THR A 159 2.77 9.34 13.71
N MET A 160 2.69 8.78 14.90
CA MET A 160 3.52 9.13 16.07
C MET A 160 3.61 10.65 16.36
N PRO A 161 2.47 11.36 16.47
CA PRO A 161 2.52 12.81 16.60
C PRO A 161 3.17 13.29 17.90
N GLU A 162 3.02 12.56 18.98
CA GLU A 162 3.63 12.91 20.27
C GLU A 162 5.17 12.83 20.20
N GLU A 163 5.69 11.77 19.59
CA GLU A 163 7.14 11.57 19.41
C GLU A 163 7.75 12.66 18.52
N HIS A 164 7.02 13.10 17.49
CA HIS A 164 7.47 14.18 16.63
C HIS A 164 7.48 15.52 17.35
N LEU A 165 6.46 15.80 18.17
CA LEU A 165 6.40 17.01 18.99
C LEU A 165 7.52 17.06 20.03
N GLU A 166 7.81 15.93 20.68
CA GLU A 166 8.91 15.83 21.64
C GLU A 166 10.28 16.11 20.99
N ARG A 167 10.52 15.53 19.79
CA ARG A 167 11.75 15.81 19.04
C ARG A 167 11.85 17.27 18.67
N PHE A 168 10.76 17.86 18.18
CA PHE A 168 10.75 19.27 17.83
C PHE A 168 11.04 20.17 19.04
N ALA A 169 10.41 19.90 20.18
CA ALA A 169 10.65 20.66 21.41
C ALA A 169 12.13 20.63 21.82
N LYS A 170 12.79 19.48 21.73
CA LYS A 170 14.22 19.33 22.02
C LYS A 170 15.14 20.09 21.07
N THR A 171 14.71 20.42 19.87
CA THR A 171 15.51 21.23 18.93
C THR A 171 15.46 22.73 19.25
N LEU A 172 14.55 23.15 20.12
CA LEU A 172 14.39 24.55 20.54
C LEU A 172 15.15 24.88 21.82
N GLU A 173 15.67 23.89 22.54
CA GLU A 173 16.51 24.05 23.72
C GLU A 173 17.99 24.25 23.36
#